data_20d8844c0eefe327f0946c3d3df18fda
#
_entry.id   20d8844c0eefe327f0946c3d3df18fda
#
_cell.length_a   1.000
_cell.length_b   1.000
_cell.length_c   1.000
_cell.angle_alpha   90.00
_cell.angle_beta   90.00
_cell.angle_gamma   90.00
#
_symmetry.space_group_name_H-M   'P 1'
#
loop_
_entity.id
_entity.type
_entity.pdbx_description
1 polymer ?
#
loop_
_entity_poly.entity_id
_entity_poly.type
_entity_poly.pdbx_seq_one_letter_code
_entity_poly.pdbx_strand_id
1 'polypeptide(L)'
;MAHTFSCSADAPLVRTTGGSVRGYRFDGLDIFKGIPYAKARRFHAPEPAVWDGVLDATSYGYVCPLLEMPKPNGEMLVPHRYWLMDEACQNLNIWTPALDDAHRPVLVWLHGG
;
A
#
# COMPACT_ATOMS: atom_id res chain seq x y z
N MET A 1 0.54 3.26 27.06
CA MET A 1 1.43 4.23 26.39
C MET A 1 0.60 5.01 25.38
N ALA A 2 0.82 6.33 25.27
CA ALA A 2 0.11 7.14 24.27
C ALA A 2 0.73 6.89 22.89
N HIS A 3 -0.10 6.62 21.87
CA HIS A 3 0.34 6.52 20.49
C HIS A 3 0.69 7.91 19.93
N THR A 4 1.76 8.00 19.15
CA THR A 4 2.19 9.24 18.50
C THR A 4 1.91 9.16 17.02
N PHE A 5 1.13 10.11 16.49
CA PHE A 5 0.81 10.24 15.08
C PHE A 5 1.24 11.60 14.56
N SER A 6 1.85 11.65 13.38
CA SER A 6 2.12 12.89 12.65
C SER A 6 1.98 12.69 11.14
N CYS A 7 1.38 13.67 10.50
CA CYS A 7 1.23 13.75 9.06
C CYS A 7 1.31 15.23 8.65
N SER A 8 2.17 15.54 7.69
CA SER A 8 2.33 16.91 7.19
C SER A 8 2.52 16.90 5.67
N ALA A 9 2.48 18.09 5.05
CA ALA A 9 2.68 18.20 3.62
C ALA A 9 4.10 17.76 3.19
N ASP A 10 5.07 17.90 4.09
CA ASP A 10 6.49 17.78 3.75
C ASP A 10 7.16 16.54 4.35
N ALA A 11 6.48 15.78 5.25
CA ALA A 11 7.11 14.63 5.90
C ALA A 11 6.09 13.61 6.46
N PRO A 12 6.37 12.31 6.35
CA PRO A 12 7.44 11.71 5.55
C PRO A 12 7.16 11.83 4.05
N LEU A 13 8.13 12.31 3.31
CA LEU A 13 8.10 12.46 1.85
C LEU A 13 9.34 11.80 1.26
N VAL A 14 9.16 10.92 0.27
CA VAL A 14 10.26 10.22 -0.39
C VAL A 14 10.08 10.21 -1.90
N ARG A 15 11.20 10.30 -2.62
CA ARG A 15 11.21 10.15 -4.08
C ARG A 15 11.50 8.69 -4.44
N THR A 16 10.66 8.13 -5.29
CA THR A 16 10.79 6.78 -5.83
C THR A 16 11.03 6.83 -7.35
N THR A 17 11.29 5.70 -7.96
CA THR A 17 11.37 5.59 -9.43
C THR A 17 10.04 5.89 -10.12
N GLY A 18 8.92 5.70 -9.45
CA GLY A 18 7.57 5.98 -9.98
C GLY A 18 7.10 7.42 -9.78
N GLY A 19 7.71 8.16 -8.85
CA GLY A 19 7.31 9.52 -8.47
C GLY A 19 7.54 9.79 -6.99
N SER A 20 7.11 10.94 -6.49
CA SER A 20 7.18 11.27 -5.07
C SER A 20 6.01 10.68 -4.30
N VAL A 21 6.25 10.24 -3.07
CA VAL A 21 5.25 9.59 -2.20
C VAL A 21 5.25 10.24 -0.83
N ARG A 22 4.08 10.63 -0.35
CA ARG A 22 3.89 11.16 1.00
C ARG A 22 3.15 10.14 1.85
N GLY A 23 3.71 9.82 3.02
CA GLY A 23 3.11 8.94 4.02
C GLY A 23 2.75 9.68 5.30
N TYR A 24 2.75 8.94 6.39
CA TYR A 24 2.57 9.48 7.74
C TYR A 24 3.47 8.73 8.72
N ARG A 25 3.71 9.33 9.90
CA ARG A 25 4.48 8.72 10.99
C ARG A 25 3.54 8.27 12.10
N PHE A 26 3.72 7.03 12.52
CA PHE A 26 2.98 6.47 13.64
C PHE A 26 3.91 5.60 14.49
N ASP A 27 3.97 5.89 15.77
CA ASP A 27 4.78 5.17 16.76
C ASP A 27 6.25 4.96 16.32
N GLY A 28 6.86 6.00 15.72
CA GLY A 28 8.24 5.97 15.27
C GLY A 28 8.48 5.28 13.93
N LEU A 29 7.44 4.82 13.25
CA LEU A 29 7.52 4.26 11.90
C LEU A 29 7.02 5.26 10.86
N ASP A 30 7.73 5.38 9.76
CA ASP A 30 7.26 6.01 8.54
C ASP A 30 6.44 4.98 7.75
N ILE A 31 5.19 5.32 7.45
CA ILE A 31 4.20 4.41 6.87
C ILE A 31 3.68 4.98 5.56
N PHE A 32 3.72 4.17 4.52
CA PHE A 32 3.21 4.47 3.19
C PHE A 32 2.26 3.36 2.76
N LYS A 33 1.06 3.69 2.32
CA LYS A 33 0.03 2.75 1.94
C LYS A 33 -0.52 3.01 0.55
N GLY A 34 -0.92 1.95 -0.15
CA GLY A 34 -1.57 2.07 -1.45
C GLY A 34 -0.64 2.59 -2.56
N ILE A 35 0.67 2.35 -2.48
CA ILE A 35 1.61 2.74 -3.52
C ILE A 35 1.42 1.82 -4.74
N PRO A 36 1.03 2.32 -5.91
CA PRO A 36 0.94 1.49 -7.10
C PRO A 36 2.35 1.08 -7.57
N TYR A 37 2.59 -0.19 -7.75
CA TYR A 37 3.83 -0.69 -8.32
C TYR A 37 3.70 -1.04 -9.81
N ALA A 38 2.48 -1.28 -10.28
CA ALA A 38 2.19 -1.58 -11.67
C ALA A 38 0.81 -1.08 -12.08
N LYS A 39 0.59 -0.96 -13.39
CA LYS A 39 -0.71 -0.76 -14.02
C LYS A 39 -0.89 -1.85 -15.06
N ALA A 40 -2.04 -2.49 -15.09
CA ALA A 40 -2.36 -3.48 -16.11
C ALA A 40 -3.77 -3.25 -16.64
N ARG A 41 -3.93 -3.33 -17.94
CA ARG A 41 -5.25 -3.51 -18.55
C ARG A 41 -5.57 -5.01 -18.52
N ARG A 42 -6.84 -5.34 -18.42
CA ARG A 42 -7.29 -6.75 -18.41
C ARG A 42 -6.68 -7.53 -19.58
N PHE A 43 -6.09 -8.68 -19.26
CA PHE A 43 -5.39 -9.59 -20.20
C PHE A 43 -4.14 -9.01 -20.87
N HIS A 44 -3.58 -7.92 -20.36
CA HIS A 44 -2.31 -7.37 -20.81
C HIS A 44 -1.23 -7.54 -19.76
N ALA A 45 0.03 -7.52 -20.21
CA ALA A 45 1.16 -7.49 -19.29
C ALA A 45 1.15 -6.20 -18.45
N PRO A 46 1.55 -6.26 -17.17
CA PRO A 46 1.65 -5.08 -16.35
C PRO A 46 2.81 -4.18 -16.80
N GLU A 47 2.60 -2.88 -16.67
CA GLU A 47 3.60 -1.84 -16.89
C GLU A 47 3.95 -1.17 -15.57
N PRO A 48 5.20 -0.69 -15.36
CA PRO A 48 5.56 0.06 -14.16
C PRO A 48 4.63 1.26 -13.95
N ALA A 49 4.17 1.46 -12.73
CA ALA A 49 3.35 2.63 -12.41
C ALA A 49 4.25 3.86 -12.25
N VAL A 50 3.87 4.93 -12.91
CA VAL A 50 4.49 6.26 -12.77
C VAL A 50 3.41 7.31 -12.58
N TRP A 51 3.74 8.38 -11.86
CA TRP A 51 2.83 9.51 -11.60
C TRP A 51 3.62 10.80 -11.50
N ASP A 52 2.94 11.90 -11.79
CA ASP A 52 3.45 13.25 -11.62
C ASP A 52 3.08 13.81 -10.23
N GLY A 53 3.96 14.67 -9.70
CA GLY A 53 3.72 15.30 -8.41
C GLY A 53 3.93 14.36 -7.22
N VAL A 54 3.10 14.52 -6.20
CA VAL A 54 3.17 13.76 -4.94
C VAL A 54 1.94 12.88 -4.79
N LEU A 55 2.17 11.57 -4.68
CA LEU A 55 1.13 10.60 -4.35
C LEU A 55 0.90 10.60 -2.83
N ASP A 56 -0.34 10.78 -2.40
CA ASP A 56 -0.75 10.61 -1.02
C ASP A 56 -0.92 9.12 -0.68
N ALA A 57 0.06 8.57 0.02
CA ALA A 57 0.10 7.18 0.46
C ALA A 57 -0.29 7.04 1.94
N THR A 58 -1.39 7.67 2.34
CA THR A 58 -1.88 7.69 3.74
C THR A 58 -2.98 6.69 4.01
N SER A 59 -3.55 6.06 2.97
CA SER A 59 -4.60 5.05 3.07
C SER A 59 -4.31 3.84 2.20
N TYR A 60 -4.90 2.70 2.54
CA TYR A 60 -4.80 1.50 1.70
C TYR A 60 -5.39 1.75 0.32
N GLY A 61 -4.77 1.18 -0.70
CA GLY A 61 -5.29 1.15 -2.06
C GLY A 61 -6.44 0.14 -2.24
N TYR A 62 -6.91 0.01 -3.47
CA TYR A 62 -7.94 -0.97 -3.82
C TYR A 62 -7.44 -2.41 -3.64
N VAL A 63 -8.38 -3.30 -3.32
CA VAL A 63 -8.15 -4.74 -3.34
C VAL A 63 -8.67 -5.34 -4.65
N CYS A 64 -8.17 -6.52 -5.00
CA CYS A 64 -8.61 -7.27 -6.17
C CYS A 64 -10.13 -7.52 -6.10
N PRO A 65 -10.88 -7.32 -7.18
CA PRO A 65 -12.28 -7.68 -7.24
C PRO A 65 -12.50 -9.16 -6.92
N LEU A 66 -13.39 -9.42 -5.98
CA LEU A 66 -13.82 -10.76 -5.60
C LEU A 66 -15.16 -11.07 -6.29
N LEU A 67 -15.35 -12.33 -6.68
CA LEU A 67 -16.66 -12.79 -7.09
C LEU A 67 -17.58 -12.80 -5.87
N GLU A 68 -18.78 -12.29 -6.03
CA GLU A 68 -19.85 -12.47 -5.04
C GLU A 68 -20.16 -13.96 -4.90
N MET A 69 -19.89 -14.51 -3.74
CA MET A 69 -20.19 -15.90 -3.43
C MET A 69 -21.49 -15.97 -2.65
N PRO A 70 -22.48 -16.75 -3.10
CA PRO A 70 -23.77 -16.89 -2.41
C PRO A 70 -23.65 -17.56 -1.03
N LYS A 71 -22.49 -18.13 -0.72
CA LYS A 71 -22.17 -18.74 0.60
C LYS A 71 -20.72 -18.39 0.97
N PRO A 72 -20.48 -17.98 2.23
CA PRO A 72 -19.12 -17.76 2.72
C PRO A 72 -18.32 -19.06 2.63
N ASN A 73 -17.20 -19.01 1.92
CA ASN A 73 -16.31 -20.15 1.74
C ASN A 73 -15.20 -20.08 2.78
N GLY A 74 -15.33 -20.78 3.90
CA GLY A 74 -14.30 -20.82 4.95
C GLY A 74 -14.12 -19.52 5.74
N GLU A 75 -14.85 -18.45 5.40
CA GLU A 75 -14.75 -17.13 6.04
C GLU A 75 -15.15 -17.12 7.51
N MET A 76 -15.88 -18.14 7.96
CA MET A 76 -16.28 -18.27 9.37
C MET A 76 -15.08 -18.49 10.32
N LEU A 77 -13.92 -18.89 9.80
CA LEU A 77 -12.72 -19.18 10.59
C LEU A 77 -11.68 -18.07 10.54
N VAL A 78 -11.75 -17.18 9.56
CA VAL A 78 -10.79 -16.07 9.39
C VAL A 78 -11.56 -14.77 9.23
N PRO A 79 -11.39 -13.79 10.12
CA PRO A 79 -12.04 -12.50 9.98
C PRO A 79 -11.55 -11.78 8.71
N HIS A 80 -12.45 -11.46 7.81
CA HIS A 80 -12.16 -10.67 6.62
C HIS A 80 -12.56 -9.22 6.83
N ARG A 81 -11.73 -8.30 6.33
CA ARG A 81 -12.08 -6.89 6.19
C ARG A 81 -12.38 -6.62 4.73
N TYR A 82 -13.61 -6.29 4.43
CA TYR A 82 -13.97 -5.84 3.10
C TYR A 82 -13.41 -4.44 2.85
N TRP A 83 -12.84 -4.22 1.69
CA TRP A 83 -12.29 -2.95 1.27
C TRP A 83 -12.78 -2.62 -0.14
N LEU A 84 -12.56 -1.38 -0.59
CA LEU A 84 -12.93 -0.97 -1.93
C LEU A 84 -12.19 -1.81 -2.97
N MET A 85 -12.93 -2.34 -3.93
CA MET A 85 -12.43 -3.23 -4.98
C MET A 85 -12.29 -2.46 -6.29
N ASP A 86 -11.19 -2.68 -7.00
CA ASP A 86 -10.95 -2.12 -8.33
C ASP A 86 -9.93 -2.98 -9.08
N GLU A 87 -9.93 -2.92 -10.42
CA GLU A 87 -8.90 -3.58 -11.23
C GLU A 87 -7.52 -2.92 -11.05
N ALA A 88 -7.45 -1.65 -10.63
CA ALA A 88 -6.24 -0.96 -10.24
C ALA A 88 -5.76 -1.36 -8.83
N CYS A 89 -5.68 -2.66 -8.56
CA CYS A 89 -5.35 -3.23 -7.25
C CYS A 89 -3.86 -3.59 -7.05
N GLN A 90 -3.01 -3.29 -8.04
CA GLN A 90 -1.57 -3.58 -7.98
C GLN A 90 -0.85 -2.52 -7.15
N ASN A 91 -1.00 -2.60 -5.85
CA ASN A 91 -0.39 -1.67 -4.91
C ASN A 91 0.26 -2.41 -3.73
N LEU A 92 1.15 -1.71 -3.04
CA LEU A 92 1.85 -2.22 -1.87
C LEU A 92 1.84 -1.20 -0.74
N ASN A 93 2.19 -1.68 0.45
CA ASN A 93 2.31 -0.86 1.64
C ASN A 93 3.70 -1.04 2.24
N ILE A 94 4.27 0.01 2.83
CA ILE A 94 5.61 0.02 3.40
C ILE A 94 5.55 0.55 4.83
N TRP A 95 6.27 -0.10 5.72
CA TRP A 95 6.57 0.35 7.08
C TRP A 95 8.09 0.37 7.24
N THR A 96 8.66 1.50 7.62
CA THR A 96 10.10 1.63 7.83
C THR A 96 10.40 2.47 9.07
N PRO A 97 11.44 2.13 9.84
CA PRO A 97 11.84 2.94 10.99
C PRO A 97 12.48 4.27 10.60
N ALA A 98 13.01 4.38 9.39
CA ALA A 98 13.60 5.63 8.88
C ALA A 98 13.71 5.64 7.36
N LEU A 99 13.79 6.86 6.81
CA LEU A 99 14.10 7.13 5.40
C LEU A 99 15.58 7.57 5.31
N ASP A 100 16.48 6.60 5.29
CA ASP A 100 17.93 6.79 5.26
C ASP A 100 18.60 5.71 4.40
N ASP A 101 19.93 5.82 4.22
CA ASP A 101 20.75 4.91 3.41
C ASP A 101 21.33 3.73 4.22
N ALA A 102 20.69 3.31 5.30
CA ALA A 102 21.20 2.26 6.18
C ALA A 102 21.13 0.84 5.60
N HIS A 103 20.64 0.66 4.37
CA HIS A 103 20.54 -0.63 3.67
C HIS A 103 19.95 -1.75 4.52
N ARG A 104 18.81 -1.47 5.18
CA ARG A 104 18.12 -2.43 6.05
C ARG A 104 17.63 -3.63 5.27
N PRO A 105 17.62 -4.82 5.88
CA PRO A 105 16.92 -5.98 5.33
C PRO A 105 15.45 -5.65 5.07
N VAL A 106 14.92 -6.13 3.94
CA VAL A 106 13.51 -5.93 3.57
C VAL A 106 12.78 -7.26 3.68
N LEU A 107 11.71 -7.29 4.47
CA LEU A 107 10.75 -8.38 4.49
C LEU A 107 9.61 -8.06 3.52
N VAL A 108 9.44 -8.89 2.50
CA VAL A 108 8.32 -8.81 1.56
C VAL A 108 7.28 -9.84 1.92
N TRP A 109 6.06 -9.37 2.24
CA TRP A 109 4.92 -10.24 2.49
C TRP A 109 4.05 -10.31 1.23
N LEU A 110 3.91 -11.51 0.67
CA LEU A 110 2.97 -11.82 -0.41
C LEU A 110 1.76 -12.48 0.25
N HIS A 111 0.61 -11.83 0.15
CA HIS A 111 -0.60 -12.36 0.78
C HIS A 111 -1.08 -13.64 0.08
N GLY A 112 -1.75 -14.51 0.84
CA GLY A 112 -2.50 -15.64 0.32
C GLY A 112 -3.87 -15.21 -0.24
N GLY A 113 -4.66 -16.17 -0.73
CA GLY A 113 -6.01 -15.91 -1.22
C GLY A 113 -6.89 -17.13 -1.21
#